data_301b5936abc4015772e2b3702ba88028
#
_entry.id   301b5936abc4015772e2b3702ba88028
#
_cell.length_a   1.000
_cell.length_b   1.000
_cell.length_c   1.000
_cell.angle_alpha   90.00
_cell.angle_beta   90.00
_cell.angle_gamma   90.00
#
_symmetry.space_group_name_H-M   'P 1'
#
loop_
_entity.id
_entity.type
_entity.pdbx_description
1 polymer ?
#
loop_
_entity_poly.entity_id
_entity_poly.type
_entity_poly.pdbx_seq_one_letter_code
_entity_poly.pdbx_strand_id
1 'polypeptide(L)'
;MLRLQPVEVVSAEALQLPLWGGLGEEDRLRARRALVRVQGLLGQEAVQVPVLSGGRGPAERITLTPLGDEPVPWAAADRPWPGQLPHPAPAVLLDEPVELFGAQGDPVRVTMRGTFTAEPVRLDAAGLPYRGELSWWAGPWPVDERWWDPGTPGGQSRSGRCARVQVLVADSALLLCYRQRRWYLEGVYE
;
A
#
# COMPACT_ATOMS: atom_id res chain seq x y z
N MET A 1 -38.69 48.80 7.89
CA MET A 1 -37.62 48.07 7.17
C MET A 1 -36.69 47.50 8.21
N LEU A 2 -36.63 46.18 8.35
CA LEU A 2 -35.77 45.49 9.33
C LEU A 2 -34.41 45.26 8.70
N ARG A 3 -33.33 45.70 9.33
CA ARG A 3 -31.95 45.45 8.89
C ARG A 3 -31.26 44.53 9.88
N LEU A 4 -30.89 43.32 9.42
CA LEU A 4 -30.09 42.39 10.18
C LEU A 4 -28.60 42.62 9.88
N GLN A 5 -27.80 42.81 10.91
CA GLN A 5 -26.36 42.98 10.82
C GLN A 5 -25.71 41.86 11.64
N PRO A 6 -24.97 40.93 11.02
CA PRO A 6 -24.28 39.89 11.77
C PRO A 6 -23.20 40.53 12.64
N VAL A 7 -23.14 40.13 13.91
CA VAL A 7 -22.13 40.58 14.88
C VAL A 7 -20.94 39.65 14.89
N GLU A 8 -21.18 38.38 14.56
CA GLU A 8 -20.15 37.33 14.50
C GLU A 8 -20.48 36.34 13.40
N VAL A 9 -19.49 35.98 12.61
CA VAL A 9 -19.58 34.95 11.56
C VAL A 9 -18.59 33.87 11.88
N VAL A 10 -19.08 32.66 12.11
CA VAL A 10 -18.24 31.45 12.37
C VAL A 10 -18.35 30.50 11.19
N SER A 11 -17.25 29.91 10.80
CA SER A 11 -17.25 28.90 9.73
C SER A 11 -18.09 27.68 10.14
N ALA A 12 -18.95 27.21 9.23
CA ALA A 12 -19.86 26.10 9.50
C ALA A 12 -19.13 24.79 9.90
N GLU A 13 -17.90 24.61 9.45
CA GLU A 13 -17.05 23.47 9.83
C GLU A 13 -16.73 23.42 11.34
N ALA A 14 -16.72 24.56 12.01
CA ALA A 14 -16.48 24.61 13.46
C ALA A 14 -17.75 24.33 14.30
N LEU A 15 -18.93 24.38 13.69
CA LEU A 15 -20.23 24.25 14.37
C LEU A 15 -20.91 22.90 14.14
N GLN A 16 -20.51 22.13 13.14
CA GLN A 16 -21.07 20.81 12.91
C GLN A 16 -20.29 19.77 13.74
N LEU A 17 -20.78 19.50 14.94
CA LEU A 17 -20.45 18.25 15.62
C LEU A 17 -21.11 17.12 14.81
N PRO A 18 -20.34 16.13 14.33
CA PRO A 18 -20.95 15.01 13.64
C PRO A 18 -21.90 14.29 14.60
N LEU A 19 -23.11 14.03 14.13
CA LEU A 19 -24.16 13.37 14.90
C LEU A 19 -23.77 11.94 15.31
N TRP A 20 -22.81 11.35 14.60
CA TRP A 20 -22.26 10.01 14.82
C TRP A 20 -20.74 10.05 14.66
N GLY A 21 -20.02 9.68 15.72
CA GLY A 21 -18.60 9.32 15.64
C GLY A 21 -17.58 10.44 15.45
N GLY A 22 -17.94 11.69 15.63
CA GLY A 22 -16.97 12.76 15.68
C GLY A 22 -16.17 12.70 16.96
N LEU A 23 -14.88 12.40 16.86
CA LEU A 23 -13.96 12.53 17.99
C LEU A 23 -13.87 14.01 18.35
N GLY A 24 -14.47 14.40 19.47
CA GLY A 24 -14.30 15.74 20.04
C GLY A 24 -12.83 15.99 20.36
N GLU A 25 -12.48 17.24 20.59
CA GLU A 25 -11.11 17.64 20.94
C GLU A 25 -10.61 16.87 22.18
N GLU A 26 -11.47 16.61 23.15
CA GLU A 26 -11.14 15.80 24.33
C GLU A 26 -10.77 14.36 24.03
N ASP A 27 -11.50 13.72 23.09
CA ASP A 27 -11.24 12.33 22.70
C ASP A 27 -9.92 12.21 21.91
N ARG A 28 -9.62 13.20 21.05
CA ARG A 28 -8.32 13.30 20.37
C ARG A 28 -7.17 13.47 21.35
N LEU A 29 -7.33 14.33 22.35
CA LEU A 29 -6.32 14.52 23.40
C LEU A 29 -6.17 13.27 24.27
N ARG A 30 -7.26 12.56 24.55
CA ARG A 30 -7.22 11.30 25.30
C ARG A 30 -6.49 10.22 24.51
N ALA A 31 -6.84 10.07 23.23
CA ALA A 31 -6.16 9.14 22.32
C ALA A 31 -4.66 9.44 22.22
N ARG A 32 -4.30 10.71 22.01
CA ARG A 32 -2.89 11.12 21.92
C ARG A 32 -2.12 10.80 23.20
N ARG A 33 -2.71 11.04 24.38
CA ARG A 33 -2.09 10.67 25.68
C ARG A 33 -1.88 9.17 25.81
N ALA A 34 -2.85 8.36 25.36
CA ALA A 34 -2.72 6.91 25.36
C ALA A 34 -1.58 6.44 24.45
N LEU A 35 -1.49 7.00 23.22
CA LEU A 35 -0.43 6.67 22.27
C LEU A 35 0.96 7.05 22.80
N VAL A 36 1.11 8.24 23.39
CA VAL A 36 2.37 8.66 24.03
C VAL A 36 2.75 7.73 25.18
N ARG A 37 1.77 7.24 25.95
CA ARG A 37 2.03 6.26 27.02
C ARG A 37 2.52 4.92 26.44
N VAL A 38 1.95 4.47 25.33
CA VAL A 38 2.41 3.25 24.63
C VAL A 38 3.86 3.42 24.17
N GLN A 39 4.21 4.56 23.58
CA GLN A 39 5.60 4.85 23.22
C GLN A 39 6.54 4.84 24.42
N GLY A 40 6.11 5.40 25.55
CA GLY A 40 6.91 5.40 26.78
C GLY A 40 7.15 4.00 27.36
N LEU A 41 6.25 3.03 27.11
CA LEU A 41 6.37 1.65 27.58
C LEU A 41 7.12 0.74 26.61
N LEU A 42 6.90 0.92 25.31
CA LEU A 42 7.36 -0.01 24.27
C LEU A 42 8.46 0.56 23.34
N GLY A 43 8.82 1.82 23.54
CA GLY A 43 9.79 2.53 22.71
C GLY A 43 9.14 3.43 21.66
N GLN A 44 9.93 4.35 21.11
CA GLN A 44 9.49 5.40 20.20
C GLN A 44 8.86 4.84 18.91
N GLU A 45 9.40 3.75 18.41
CA GLU A 45 8.93 3.08 17.18
C GLU A 45 7.60 2.31 17.33
N ALA A 46 7.10 2.17 18.54
CA ALA A 46 5.89 1.38 18.82
C ALA A 46 4.60 2.04 18.33
N VAL A 47 4.63 3.36 18.09
CA VAL A 47 3.50 4.12 17.55
C VAL A 47 3.97 4.91 16.36
N GLN A 48 3.42 4.59 15.19
CA GLN A 48 3.77 5.24 13.94
C GLN A 48 2.55 5.90 13.30
N VAL A 49 2.79 6.99 12.60
CA VAL A 49 1.78 7.75 11.86
C VAL A 49 2.06 7.60 10.36
N PRO A 50 1.07 7.22 9.54
CA PRO A 50 1.25 7.15 8.10
C PRO A 50 1.31 8.55 7.48
N VAL A 51 2.30 8.78 6.64
CA VAL A 51 2.50 10.00 5.85
C VAL A 51 2.44 9.64 4.37
N LEU A 52 1.65 10.36 3.59
CA LEU A 52 1.57 10.13 2.15
C LEU A 52 2.92 10.43 1.49
N SER A 53 3.39 9.50 0.71
CA SER A 53 4.64 9.53 -0.02
C SER A 53 4.45 9.25 -1.50
N GLY A 54 5.45 9.56 -2.29
CA GLY A 54 5.55 9.16 -3.69
C GLY A 54 6.20 7.79 -3.85
N GLY A 55 5.88 7.12 -4.94
CA GLY A 55 6.45 5.82 -5.29
C GLY A 55 5.68 5.11 -6.39
N ARG A 56 6.23 4.03 -6.91
CA ARG A 56 5.60 3.22 -7.97
C ARG A 56 4.76 2.10 -7.40
N GLY A 57 5.25 1.47 -6.34
CA GLY A 57 4.53 0.41 -5.63
C GLY A 57 3.57 0.96 -4.57
N PRO A 58 2.54 0.19 -4.20
CA PRO A 58 1.56 0.65 -3.22
C PRO A 58 2.19 0.88 -1.83
N ALA A 59 3.11 0.03 -1.40
CA ALA A 59 3.80 0.18 -0.12
C ALA A 59 4.71 1.41 -0.04
N GLU A 60 5.16 1.94 -1.18
CA GLU A 60 6.02 3.13 -1.23
C GLU A 60 5.24 4.42 -1.02
N ARG A 61 3.93 4.39 -1.21
CA ARG A 61 3.05 5.57 -1.10
C ARG A 61 2.79 6.00 0.33
N ILE A 62 3.27 5.24 1.30
CA ILE A 62 3.11 5.52 2.73
C ILE A 62 4.49 5.45 3.38
N THR A 63 4.87 6.53 4.06
CA THR A 63 5.99 6.54 5.00
C THR A 63 5.43 6.44 6.40
N LEU A 64 5.95 5.51 7.20
CA LEU A 64 5.62 5.41 8.61
C LEU A 64 6.64 6.24 9.41
N THR A 65 6.15 7.20 10.18
CA THR A 65 6.96 8.09 11.00
C THR A 65 6.56 7.93 12.47
N PRO A 66 7.51 7.82 13.41
CA PRO A 66 7.17 7.76 14.83
C PRO A 66 6.28 8.92 15.26
N LEU A 67 5.34 8.66 16.15
CA LEU A 67 4.44 9.69 16.67
C LEU A 67 5.24 10.78 17.41
N GLY A 68 5.11 12.02 16.96
CA GLY A 68 5.83 13.16 17.52
C GLY A 68 7.00 13.65 16.67
N ASP A 69 7.49 12.83 15.75
CA ASP A 69 8.50 13.24 14.78
C ASP A 69 7.87 14.06 13.65
N GLU A 70 8.70 14.81 12.93
CA GLU A 70 8.24 15.58 11.77
C GLU A 70 7.76 14.63 10.66
N PRO A 71 6.54 14.82 10.13
CA PRO A 71 5.97 13.95 9.12
C PRO A 71 6.59 14.19 7.73
N VAL A 72 7.84 13.78 7.55
CA VAL A 72 8.57 13.95 6.28
C VAL A 72 8.39 12.70 5.41
N PRO A 73 7.76 12.81 4.21
CA PRO A 73 7.68 11.70 3.28
C PRO A 73 9.07 11.39 2.70
N TRP A 74 9.36 10.10 2.50
CA TRP A 74 10.63 9.69 1.88
C TRP A 74 10.79 10.20 0.44
N ALA A 75 9.68 10.46 -0.24
CA ALA A 75 9.63 11.04 -1.58
C ALA A 75 8.35 11.85 -1.77
N ALA A 76 8.42 12.88 -2.60
CA ALA A 76 7.29 13.76 -2.87
C ALA A 76 6.16 13.00 -3.57
N ALA A 77 4.94 13.06 -3.03
CA ALA A 77 3.77 12.36 -3.54
C ALA A 77 3.23 12.94 -4.86
N ASP A 78 3.46 14.23 -5.09
CA ASP A 78 2.98 15.01 -6.23
C ASP A 78 3.84 14.90 -7.49
N ARG A 79 5.01 14.23 -7.41
CA ARG A 79 5.88 14.04 -8.56
C ARG A 79 5.37 12.93 -9.47
N PRO A 80 5.61 13.04 -10.80
CA PRO A 80 5.31 11.95 -11.71
C PRO A 80 6.23 10.76 -11.42
N TRP A 81 5.61 9.58 -11.26
CA TRP A 81 6.31 8.32 -11.04
C TRP A 81 6.04 7.37 -12.22
N PRO A 82 6.87 7.40 -13.27
CA PRO A 82 6.68 6.50 -14.42
C PRO A 82 6.62 5.03 -13.98
N GLY A 83 5.61 4.30 -14.43
CA GLY A 83 5.36 2.93 -13.98
C GLY A 83 4.63 2.80 -12.65
N GLN A 84 4.13 3.90 -12.08
CA GLN A 84 3.25 3.88 -10.93
C GLN A 84 1.94 3.16 -11.29
N LEU A 85 1.47 2.30 -10.38
CA LEU A 85 0.17 1.68 -10.51
C LEU A 85 -0.94 2.74 -10.47
N PRO A 86 -1.92 2.68 -11.39
CA PRO A 86 -3.06 3.59 -11.38
C PRO A 86 -3.95 3.35 -10.16
N HIS A 87 -4.81 4.31 -9.86
CA HIS A 87 -5.88 4.12 -8.89
C HIS A 87 -6.97 3.18 -9.44
N PRO A 88 -7.68 2.46 -8.56
CA PRO A 88 -7.56 2.43 -7.10
C PRO A 88 -6.30 1.70 -6.61
N ALA A 89 -5.79 2.10 -5.45
CA ALA A 89 -4.74 1.35 -4.76
C ALA A 89 -5.35 0.12 -4.06
N PRO A 90 -4.56 -0.95 -3.82
CA PRO A 90 -5.00 -2.04 -2.97
C PRO A 90 -5.42 -1.54 -1.58
N ALA A 91 -6.50 -2.09 -1.04
CA ALA A 91 -7.01 -1.76 0.29
C ALA A 91 -6.17 -2.38 1.40
N VAL A 92 -5.65 -3.58 1.16
CA VAL A 92 -4.76 -4.29 2.09
C VAL A 92 -3.42 -4.52 1.41
N LEU A 93 -2.33 -4.19 2.11
CA LEU A 93 -0.97 -4.47 1.67
C LEU A 93 -0.42 -5.69 2.40
N LEU A 94 0.25 -6.56 1.65
CA LEU A 94 0.82 -7.81 2.11
C LEU A 94 2.24 -7.97 1.54
N ASP A 95 2.95 -8.97 2.01
CA ASP A 95 4.24 -9.38 1.46
C ASP A 95 4.42 -10.90 1.64
N GLU A 96 3.42 -11.65 1.16
CA GLU A 96 3.33 -13.08 1.36
C GLU A 96 3.75 -13.84 0.09
N PRO A 97 4.58 -14.88 0.19
CA PRO A 97 4.97 -15.67 -0.95
C PRO A 97 3.78 -16.45 -1.52
N VAL A 98 3.68 -16.45 -2.85
CA VAL A 98 2.64 -17.19 -3.58
C VAL A 98 3.24 -17.89 -4.78
N GLU A 99 2.49 -18.83 -5.35
CA GLU A 99 2.88 -19.51 -6.58
C GLU A 99 1.84 -19.33 -7.67
N LEU A 100 2.32 -19.11 -8.90
CA LEU A 100 1.49 -18.92 -10.09
C LEU A 100 1.81 -20.06 -11.06
N PHE A 101 0.78 -20.74 -11.54
CA PHE A 101 0.91 -21.92 -12.39
C PHE A 101 0.23 -21.74 -13.75
N GLY A 102 0.83 -22.34 -14.76
CA GLY A 102 0.27 -22.51 -16.10
C GLY A 102 -0.69 -23.71 -16.19
N ALA A 103 -1.28 -23.90 -17.36
CA ALA A 103 -2.25 -24.97 -17.63
C ALA A 103 -1.70 -26.40 -17.40
N GLN A 104 -0.40 -26.59 -17.55
CA GLN A 104 0.26 -27.89 -17.34
C GLN A 104 0.76 -28.09 -15.90
N GLY A 105 0.49 -27.14 -15.01
CA GLY A 105 0.95 -27.15 -13.63
C GLY A 105 2.39 -26.65 -13.45
N ASP A 106 3.03 -26.17 -14.50
CA ASP A 106 4.36 -25.59 -14.42
C ASP A 106 4.34 -24.21 -13.74
N PRO A 107 5.36 -23.88 -12.93
CA PRO A 107 5.46 -22.56 -12.32
C PRO A 107 5.65 -21.46 -13.38
N VAL A 108 4.76 -20.49 -13.38
CA VAL A 108 4.86 -19.31 -14.23
C VAL A 108 5.86 -18.32 -13.63
N ARG A 109 6.77 -17.83 -14.46
CA ARG A 109 7.80 -16.86 -14.08
C ARG A 109 7.79 -15.69 -15.06
N VAL A 110 8.52 -14.63 -14.73
CA VAL A 110 8.75 -13.52 -15.65
C VAL A 110 10.16 -13.63 -16.23
N THR A 111 10.23 -13.57 -17.55
CA THR A 111 11.50 -13.63 -18.31
C THR A 111 12.29 -12.32 -18.18
N MET A 112 13.52 -12.33 -18.65
CA MET A 112 14.34 -11.10 -18.74
C MET A 112 13.74 -10.05 -19.69
N ARG A 113 12.86 -10.44 -20.59
CA ARG A 113 12.13 -9.54 -21.50
C ARG A 113 10.87 -8.95 -20.88
N GLY A 114 10.53 -9.34 -19.63
CA GLY A 114 9.33 -8.87 -18.95
C GLY A 114 8.05 -9.56 -19.41
N THR A 115 8.14 -10.75 -20.00
CA THR A 115 6.99 -11.58 -20.42
C THR A 115 6.84 -12.79 -19.53
N PHE A 116 5.67 -13.38 -19.46
CA PHE A 116 5.47 -14.66 -18.77
C PHE A 116 6.17 -15.82 -19.51
N THR A 117 6.59 -16.84 -18.77
CA THR A 117 7.09 -18.10 -19.32
C THR A 117 5.99 -18.99 -19.88
N ALA A 118 4.78 -18.88 -19.31
CA ALA A 118 3.55 -19.54 -19.77
C ALA A 118 2.35 -18.69 -19.33
N GLU A 119 1.20 -18.89 -19.94
CA GLU A 119 -0.04 -18.21 -19.53
C GLU A 119 -0.43 -18.64 -18.12
N PRO A 120 -0.67 -17.69 -17.18
CA PRO A 120 -1.06 -18.00 -15.83
C PRO A 120 -2.53 -18.42 -15.78
N VAL A 121 -2.83 -19.56 -15.16
CA VAL A 121 -4.20 -20.07 -15.03
C VAL A 121 -4.60 -20.38 -13.59
N ARG A 122 -3.65 -20.54 -12.67
CA ARG A 122 -3.95 -20.89 -11.29
C ARG A 122 -2.99 -20.19 -10.32
N LEU A 123 -3.54 -19.70 -9.23
CA LEU A 123 -2.81 -19.15 -8.07
C LEU A 123 -2.89 -20.11 -6.89
N ASP A 124 -1.79 -20.26 -6.17
CA ASP A 124 -1.73 -20.89 -4.85
C ASP A 124 -1.03 -19.96 -3.85
N ALA A 125 -1.77 -19.55 -2.85
CA ALA A 125 -1.29 -18.71 -1.76
C ALA A 125 -1.38 -19.53 -0.46
N ALA A 126 -0.32 -20.27 -0.15
CA ALA A 126 -0.27 -21.15 1.01
C ALA A 126 -0.56 -20.39 2.31
N GLY A 127 -1.55 -20.83 3.08
CA GLY A 127 -1.95 -20.19 4.33
C GLY A 127 -2.88 -18.98 4.19
N LEU A 128 -3.20 -18.56 2.97
CA LEU A 128 -4.14 -17.49 2.69
C LEU A 128 -5.40 -18.04 1.98
N PRO A 129 -6.53 -17.32 2.02
CA PRO A 129 -7.75 -17.76 1.35
C PRO A 129 -7.69 -17.63 -0.19
N TYR A 130 -6.64 -17.02 -0.73
CA TYR A 130 -6.51 -16.68 -2.15
C TYR A 130 -5.84 -17.80 -2.91
N ARG A 131 -6.64 -18.76 -3.40
CA ARG A 131 -6.18 -19.87 -4.25
C ARG A 131 -7.27 -20.33 -5.18
N GLY A 132 -6.90 -20.75 -6.37
CA GLY A 132 -7.85 -21.25 -7.38
C GLY A 132 -7.46 -20.85 -8.78
N GLU A 133 -8.38 -21.08 -9.70
CA GLU A 133 -8.24 -20.69 -11.09
C GLU A 133 -8.37 -19.17 -11.25
N LEU A 134 -7.57 -18.60 -12.17
CA LEU A 134 -7.66 -17.22 -12.53
C LEU A 134 -8.79 -17.03 -13.54
N SER A 135 -9.75 -16.16 -13.22
CA SER A 135 -10.78 -15.75 -14.17
C SER A 135 -10.29 -14.62 -15.09
N TRP A 136 -9.27 -13.87 -14.65
CA TRP A 136 -8.68 -12.77 -15.42
C TRP A 136 -7.30 -12.40 -14.90
N TRP A 137 -6.47 -11.81 -15.77
CA TRP A 137 -5.20 -11.22 -15.40
C TRP A 137 -4.79 -10.10 -16.34
N ALA A 138 -3.94 -9.18 -15.86
CA ALA A 138 -3.33 -8.10 -16.64
C ALA A 138 -1.88 -7.86 -16.19
N GLY A 139 -1.01 -7.64 -17.15
CA GLY A 139 0.43 -7.52 -16.97
C GLY A 139 1.16 -8.58 -17.79
N PRO A 140 2.39 -8.96 -17.44
CA PRO A 140 3.21 -8.37 -16.39
C PRO A 140 3.71 -6.96 -16.79
N TRP A 141 3.77 -6.07 -15.81
CA TRP A 141 4.38 -4.75 -15.98
C TRP A 141 5.76 -4.76 -15.30
N PRO A 142 6.83 -4.91 -16.10
CA PRO A 142 8.18 -4.89 -15.56
C PRO A 142 8.60 -3.49 -15.15
N VAL A 143 9.21 -3.39 -14.00
CA VAL A 143 9.80 -2.17 -13.48
C VAL A 143 11.23 -2.48 -13.05
N ASP A 144 12.17 -1.68 -13.50
CA ASP A 144 13.58 -1.80 -13.14
C ASP A 144 13.97 -0.54 -12.35
N GLU A 145 14.01 -0.68 -11.02
CA GLU A 145 14.27 0.44 -10.14
C GLU A 145 15.66 0.34 -9.54
N ARG A 146 16.35 1.51 -9.50
CA ARG A 146 17.66 1.60 -8.84
C ARG A 146 18.61 0.48 -9.23
N TRP A 147 18.63 0.14 -10.53
CA TRP A 147 19.51 -0.90 -11.06
C TRP A 147 20.99 -0.68 -10.74
N TRP A 148 21.35 0.56 -10.38
CA TRP A 148 22.70 0.97 -9.98
C TRP A 148 22.97 0.81 -8.47
N ASP A 149 21.95 0.52 -7.65
CA ASP A 149 22.06 0.39 -6.21
C ASP A 149 22.14 -1.11 -5.84
N PRO A 150 23.30 -1.62 -5.42
CA PRO A 150 23.44 -3.03 -5.07
C PRO A 150 22.63 -3.44 -3.81
N GLY A 151 21.97 -2.48 -3.17
CA GLY A 151 21.24 -2.68 -1.94
C GLY A 151 22.13 -2.75 -0.71
N THR A 152 21.61 -2.33 0.44
CA THR A 152 22.31 -2.47 1.71
C THR A 152 22.12 -3.90 2.22
N PRO A 153 23.18 -4.63 2.59
CA PRO A 153 23.06 -5.95 3.19
C PRO A 153 22.18 -5.89 4.46
N GLY A 154 21.08 -6.65 4.48
CA GLY A 154 20.15 -6.71 5.62
C GLY A 154 19.01 -5.69 5.62
N GLY A 155 18.99 -4.73 4.69
CA GLY A 155 17.84 -3.88 4.43
C GLY A 155 16.82 -4.56 3.51
N GLN A 156 15.55 -4.21 3.61
CA GLN A 156 14.57 -4.55 2.57
C GLN A 156 14.99 -3.76 1.31
N SER A 157 15.82 -4.39 0.46
CA SER A 157 16.28 -3.77 -0.78
C SER A 157 15.06 -3.57 -1.67
N ARG A 158 14.60 -2.33 -1.76
CA ARG A 158 13.62 -1.89 -2.74
C ARG A 158 14.26 -1.67 -4.12
N SER A 159 15.57 -1.96 -4.22
CA SER A 159 16.31 -1.90 -5.48
C SER A 159 16.19 -3.23 -6.22
N GLY A 160 16.03 -3.14 -7.51
CA GLY A 160 16.05 -4.31 -8.37
C GLY A 160 14.84 -4.38 -9.30
N ARG A 161 14.93 -5.40 -10.15
CA ARG A 161 13.91 -5.67 -11.15
C ARG A 161 12.73 -6.39 -10.51
N CYS A 162 11.56 -5.81 -10.70
CA CYS A 162 10.30 -6.47 -10.35
C CYS A 162 9.33 -6.44 -11.54
N ALA A 163 8.31 -7.27 -11.49
CA ALA A 163 7.19 -7.18 -12.42
C ALA A 163 5.89 -7.38 -11.64
N ARG A 164 4.94 -6.51 -11.88
CA ARG A 164 3.62 -6.58 -11.23
C ARG A 164 2.60 -7.17 -12.18
N VAL A 165 1.63 -7.87 -11.63
CA VAL A 165 0.48 -8.40 -12.34
C VAL A 165 -0.75 -8.26 -11.46
N GLN A 166 -1.88 -7.90 -12.06
CA GLN A 166 -3.18 -7.99 -11.42
C GLN A 166 -3.84 -9.29 -11.84
N VAL A 167 -4.43 -9.99 -10.90
CA VAL A 167 -5.15 -11.25 -11.14
C VAL A 167 -6.50 -11.22 -10.42
N LEU A 168 -7.47 -11.92 -10.99
CA LEU A 168 -8.78 -12.14 -10.38
C LEU A 168 -8.92 -13.62 -10.10
N VAL A 169 -9.08 -13.96 -8.81
CA VAL A 169 -9.30 -15.32 -8.30
C VAL A 169 -10.61 -15.34 -7.54
N ALA A 170 -11.58 -16.12 -8.00
CA ALA A 170 -12.96 -16.04 -7.51
C ALA A 170 -13.44 -14.57 -7.55
N ASP A 171 -13.82 -14.01 -6.41
CA ASP A 171 -14.31 -12.62 -6.30
C ASP A 171 -13.23 -11.66 -5.77
N SER A 172 -11.96 -12.10 -5.70
CA SER A 172 -10.87 -11.29 -5.13
C SER A 172 -9.93 -10.81 -6.22
N ALA A 173 -9.75 -9.50 -6.32
CA ALA A 173 -8.75 -8.88 -7.16
C ALA A 173 -7.44 -8.70 -6.36
N LEU A 174 -6.35 -9.22 -6.90
CA LEU A 174 -5.06 -9.29 -6.22
C LEU A 174 -3.97 -8.61 -7.04
N LEU A 175 -3.03 -7.97 -6.38
CA LEU A 175 -1.79 -7.48 -6.95
C LEU A 175 -0.65 -8.40 -6.56
N LEU A 176 -0.02 -9.01 -7.55
CA LEU A 176 1.16 -9.83 -7.35
C LEU A 176 2.41 -9.10 -7.83
N CYS A 177 3.52 -9.31 -7.13
CA CYS A 177 4.83 -8.79 -7.48
C CYS A 177 5.83 -9.95 -7.67
N TYR A 178 6.44 -10.03 -8.85
CA TYR A 178 7.53 -10.97 -9.13
C TYR A 178 8.86 -10.28 -8.88
N ARG A 179 9.59 -10.74 -7.88
CA ARG A 179 10.93 -10.26 -7.52
C ARG A 179 11.78 -11.39 -7.01
N GLN A 180 13.08 -11.31 -7.16
CA GLN A 180 14.03 -12.36 -6.73
C GLN A 180 13.62 -13.78 -7.19
N ARG A 181 13.03 -13.87 -8.39
CA ARG A 181 12.55 -15.10 -9.02
C ARG A 181 11.37 -15.78 -8.28
N ARG A 182 10.63 -15.05 -7.46
CA ARG A 182 9.45 -15.52 -6.73
C ARG A 182 8.29 -14.54 -6.87
N TRP A 183 7.09 -15.07 -6.75
CA TRP A 183 5.88 -14.27 -6.65
C TRP A 183 5.56 -13.94 -5.19
N TYR A 184 5.06 -12.75 -4.98
CA TYR A 184 4.55 -12.28 -3.70
C TYR A 184 3.19 -11.64 -3.92
N LEU A 185 2.25 -11.89 -3.02
CA LEU A 185 1.03 -11.13 -2.92
C LEU A 185 1.36 -9.77 -2.28
N GLU A 186 1.33 -8.72 -3.08
CA GLU A 186 1.67 -7.35 -2.68
C GLU A 186 0.45 -6.58 -2.16
N GLY A 187 -0.75 -6.95 -2.61
CA GLY A 187 -1.97 -6.29 -2.16
C GLY A 187 -3.25 -6.96 -2.61
N VAL A 188 -4.33 -6.64 -1.89
CA VAL A 188 -5.70 -7.09 -2.18
C VAL A 188 -6.56 -5.86 -2.43
N TYR A 189 -7.33 -5.89 -3.51
CA TYR A 189 -8.34 -4.88 -3.81
C TYR A 189 -9.68 -5.30 -3.21
N GLU A 190 -10.44 -4.34 -2.75
CA GLU A 190 -11.85 -4.55 -2.33
C GLU A 190 -12.81 -4.39 -3.51
#